data_6eb9a40a9a7132874dd2903d2deceac2
#
_entry.id   6eb9a40a9a7132874dd2903d2deceac2
#
_cell.length_a   1.000
_cell.length_b   1.000
_cell.length_c   1.000
_cell.angle_alpha   90.00
_cell.angle_beta   90.00
_cell.angle_gamma   90.00
#
_symmetry.space_group_name_H-M   'P 1'
#
loop_
_entity.id
_entity.type
_entity.pdbx_description
1 polymer ?
#
loop_
_entity_poly.entity_id
_entity_poly.type
_entity_poly.pdbx_seq_one_letter_code
_entity_poly.pdbx_strand_id
1 'polypeptide(L)'
;MTTTNFHILIIKHVGMTNTASAKIKIISELFGKSIAIPYTNEPGAFSPRMQSAIKWLSANGFDIVGQGEGKGHDYIITNTFKSPKA
;
A
#
# COMPACT_ATOMS: atom_id res chain seq x y z
N MET A 1 -23.25 4.35 19.81
CA MET A 1 -22.35 3.56 18.96
C MET A 1 -21.10 4.38 18.68
N THR A 2 -19.94 3.78 18.87
CA THR A 2 -18.66 4.47 18.63
C THR A 2 -18.17 4.13 17.24
N THR A 3 -17.82 5.15 16.47
CA THR A 3 -17.24 4.96 15.14
C THR A 3 -15.73 5.12 15.23
N THR A 4 -15.01 4.15 14.69
CA THR A 4 -13.56 4.20 14.66
C THR A 4 -13.11 4.67 13.27
N ASN A 5 -12.25 5.67 13.23
CA ASN A 5 -11.67 6.15 11.99
C ASN A 5 -10.39 5.40 11.68
N PHE A 6 -10.22 5.05 10.42
CA PHE A 6 -9.00 4.41 9.93
C PHE A 6 -8.43 5.22 8.78
N HIS A 7 -7.15 5.07 8.57
CA HIS A 7 -6.44 5.65 7.44
C HIS A 7 -6.41 4.61 6.32
N ILE A 8 -6.88 4.98 5.14
CA ILE A 8 -6.93 4.08 3.99
C ILE A 8 -5.85 4.45 3.01
N LEU A 9 -5.06 3.45 2.62
CA LEU A 9 -4.00 3.59 1.62
C LEU A 9 -4.42 2.82 0.37
N ILE A 10 -4.26 3.46 -0.78
CA ILE A 10 -4.58 2.84 -2.07
C ILE A 10 -3.29 2.28 -2.66
N ILE A 11 -3.34 1.02 -3.07
CA ILE A 11 -2.18 0.31 -3.61
C ILE A 11 -2.41 0.05 -5.10
N LYS A 12 -1.56 0.61 -5.94
CA LYS A 12 -1.65 0.44 -7.39
C LYS A 12 -0.37 -0.16 -7.93
N HIS A 13 -0.52 -1.00 -8.93
CA HIS A 13 0.60 -1.58 -9.65
C HIS A 13 0.97 -0.68 -10.83
N VAL A 14 2.22 -0.26 -10.86
CA VAL A 14 2.77 0.50 -11.99
C VAL A 14 3.57 -0.48 -12.83
N GLY A 15 3.12 -0.70 -14.05
CA GLY A 15 3.72 -1.70 -14.92
C GLY A 15 5.14 -1.36 -15.33
N MET A 16 5.84 -2.35 -15.86
CA MET A 16 7.17 -2.14 -16.40
C MET A 16 7.14 -1.26 -17.65
N THR A 17 8.15 -0.41 -17.77
CA THR A 17 8.41 0.33 -18.99
C THR A 17 9.73 -0.17 -19.58
N ASN A 18 10.13 0.37 -20.75
CA ASN A 18 11.39 -0.03 -21.37
C ASN A 18 12.61 0.33 -20.52
N THR A 19 12.48 1.24 -19.58
CA THR A 19 13.59 1.77 -18.80
C THR A 19 13.41 1.62 -17.30
N ALA A 20 12.28 1.08 -16.85
CA ALA A 20 12.00 0.99 -15.42
C ALA A 20 11.37 -0.35 -15.07
N SER A 21 11.75 -0.88 -13.93
CA SER A 21 11.13 -2.07 -13.36
C SER A 21 9.73 -1.77 -12.86
N ALA A 22 8.94 -2.83 -12.70
CA ALA A 22 7.61 -2.69 -12.10
C ALA A 22 7.72 -2.14 -10.69
N LYS A 23 6.77 -1.30 -10.33
CA LYS A 23 6.72 -0.67 -9.01
C LYS A 23 5.31 -0.73 -8.45
N ILE A 24 5.21 -0.53 -7.16
CA ILE A 24 3.93 -0.40 -6.45
C ILE A 24 3.82 1.03 -5.97
N LYS A 25 2.67 1.64 -6.24
CA LYS A 25 2.40 3.00 -5.77
C LYS A 25 1.46 2.92 -4.57
N ILE A 26 1.88 3.54 -3.48
CA ILE A 26 1.09 3.65 -2.25
C ILE A 26 0.62 5.09 -2.15
N ILE A 27 -0.69 5.27 -2.12
CA ILE A 27 -1.30 6.61 -2.14
C ILE A 27 -2.08 6.84 -0.86
N SER A 28 -1.78 7.94 -0.19
CA SER A 28 -2.59 8.42 0.93
C SER A 28 -3.40 9.62 0.46
N GLU A 29 -4.69 9.42 0.24
CA GLU A 29 -5.57 10.52 -0.12
C GLU A 29 -5.76 11.49 1.04
N LEU A 30 -5.75 10.96 2.26
CA LEU A 30 -5.93 11.77 3.46
C LEU A 30 -4.83 12.85 3.58
N PHE A 31 -3.60 12.50 3.28
CA PHE A 31 -2.46 13.43 3.35
C PHE A 31 -2.08 14.00 1.99
N GLY A 32 -2.71 13.54 0.92
CA GLY A 32 -2.38 13.99 -0.44
C GLY A 32 -0.97 13.62 -0.86
N LYS A 33 -0.46 12.48 -0.38
CA LYS A 33 0.90 12.03 -0.67
C LYS A 33 0.90 10.64 -1.27
N SER A 34 1.91 10.37 -2.07
CA SER A 34 2.10 9.04 -2.62
C SER A 34 3.59 8.72 -2.70
N ILE A 35 3.89 7.42 -2.75
CA ILE A 35 5.24 6.93 -2.88
C ILE A 35 5.24 5.71 -3.80
N ALA A 36 6.30 5.53 -4.56
CA ALA A 36 6.49 4.34 -5.38
C ALA A 36 7.61 3.51 -4.76
N ILE A 37 7.36 2.22 -4.58
CA ILE A 37 8.32 1.28 -4.02
C ILE A 37 8.59 0.17 -5.02
N PRO A 38 9.75 -0.50 -4.96
CA PRO A 38 10.02 -1.61 -5.85
C PRO A 38 9.01 -2.75 -5.64
N TYR A 39 8.62 -3.36 -6.75
CA TYR A 39 7.79 -4.55 -6.72
C TYR A 39 8.67 -5.74 -6.34
N THR A 40 8.31 -6.44 -5.29
CA THR A 40 9.00 -7.66 -4.90
C THR A 40 8.06 -8.84 -5.09
N ASN A 41 8.59 -9.92 -5.65
CA ASN A 41 7.80 -11.12 -5.91
C ASN A 41 7.84 -12.03 -4.68
N GLU A 42 7.19 -11.58 -3.60
CA GLU A 42 7.17 -12.30 -2.34
C GLU A 42 6.14 -13.42 -2.37
N PRO A 43 6.48 -14.63 -1.95
CA PRO A 43 5.47 -15.68 -1.80
C PRO A 43 4.55 -15.37 -0.62
N GLY A 44 3.28 -15.72 -0.76
CA GLY A 44 2.32 -15.48 0.31
C GLY A 44 0.91 -15.78 -0.12
N ALA A 45 -0.04 -15.62 0.81
CA ALA A 45 -1.44 -15.88 0.58
C ALA A 45 -2.12 -14.75 -0.23
N PHE A 46 -1.49 -13.58 -0.29
CA PHE A 46 -2.02 -12.42 -0.97
C PHE A 46 -1.29 -12.19 -2.28
N SER A 47 -1.79 -11.28 -3.11
CA SER A 47 -1.11 -10.93 -4.34
C SER A 47 0.29 -10.39 -4.04
N PRO A 48 1.28 -10.58 -4.94
CA PRO A 48 2.61 -10.02 -4.71
C PRO A 48 2.59 -8.50 -4.49
N ARG A 49 1.68 -7.80 -5.16
CA ARG A 49 1.49 -6.36 -4.96
C ARG A 49 1.15 -6.05 -3.51
N MET A 50 0.20 -6.78 -2.94
CA MET A 50 -0.25 -6.57 -1.57
C MET A 50 0.87 -6.93 -0.58
N GLN A 51 1.59 -8.03 -0.83
CA GLN A 51 2.70 -8.45 0.03
C GLN A 51 3.79 -7.40 0.08
N SER A 52 4.17 -6.85 -1.07
CA SER A 52 5.19 -5.81 -1.14
C SER A 52 4.78 -4.57 -0.35
N ALA A 53 3.52 -4.16 -0.51
CA ALA A 53 3.00 -2.99 0.20
C ALA A 53 2.97 -3.20 1.71
N ILE A 54 2.48 -4.36 2.16
CA ILE A 54 2.41 -4.68 3.58
C ILE A 54 3.80 -4.71 4.20
N LYS A 55 4.75 -5.35 3.53
CA LYS A 55 6.12 -5.44 4.01
C LYS A 55 6.74 -4.05 4.19
N TRP A 56 6.59 -3.20 3.18
CA TRP A 56 7.15 -1.85 3.24
C TRP A 56 6.50 -1.02 4.35
N LEU A 57 5.18 -1.05 4.43
CA LEU A 57 4.44 -0.27 5.42
C LEU A 57 4.77 -0.72 6.85
N SER A 58 4.81 -2.03 7.08
CA SER A 58 5.17 -2.56 8.40
C SER A 58 6.58 -2.14 8.81
N ALA A 59 7.53 -2.18 7.87
CA ALA A 59 8.91 -1.75 8.14
C ALA A 59 9.01 -0.25 8.43
N ASN A 60 8.03 0.53 7.98
CA ASN A 60 8.02 1.99 8.17
C ASN A 60 7.07 2.44 9.29
N GLY A 61 6.67 1.52 10.14
CA GLY A 61 5.92 1.85 11.35
C GLY A 61 4.42 1.99 11.18
N PHE A 62 3.85 1.45 10.10
CA PHE A 62 2.41 1.43 9.92
C PHE A 62 1.84 0.17 10.53
N ASP A 63 0.83 0.35 11.37
CA ASP A 63 0.12 -0.77 11.99
C ASP A 63 -1.09 -1.12 11.13
N ILE A 64 -0.99 -2.20 10.38
CA ILE A 64 -2.00 -2.61 9.41
C ILE A 64 -3.08 -3.41 10.12
N VAL A 65 -4.31 -2.94 10.04
CA VAL A 65 -5.44 -3.56 10.71
C VAL A 65 -6.42 -4.23 9.76
N GLY A 66 -6.26 -4.01 8.46
CA GLY A 66 -7.12 -4.64 7.47
C GLY A 66 -6.63 -4.40 6.07
N GLN A 67 -7.26 -5.09 5.13
CA GLN A 67 -6.95 -4.97 3.71
C GLN A 67 -8.19 -5.28 2.91
N GLY A 68 -8.22 -4.79 1.67
CA GLY A 68 -9.30 -5.07 0.75
C GLY A 68 -8.82 -5.03 -0.68
N GLU A 69 -9.56 -5.68 -1.55
CA GLU A 69 -9.27 -5.69 -2.97
C GLU A 69 -10.38 -4.97 -3.71
N GLY A 70 -9.99 -4.18 -4.69
CA GLY A 70 -10.92 -3.50 -5.57
C GLY A 70 -10.56 -3.74 -7.02
N LYS A 71 -11.37 -3.22 -7.90
CA LYS A 71 -11.13 -3.36 -9.33
C LYS A 71 -9.98 -2.42 -9.74
N GLY A 72 -8.86 -3.02 -10.15
CA GLY A 72 -7.70 -2.27 -10.63
C GLY A 72 -6.75 -1.78 -9.54
N HIS A 73 -7.11 -1.92 -8.28
CA HIS A 73 -6.25 -1.51 -7.17
C HIS A 73 -6.68 -2.20 -5.89
N ASP A 74 -5.81 -2.17 -4.90
CA ASP A 74 -6.06 -2.75 -3.58
C ASP A 74 -6.06 -1.64 -2.53
N TYR A 75 -6.55 -1.98 -1.35
CA TYR A 75 -6.61 -1.05 -0.22
C TYR A 75 -5.93 -1.66 0.98
N ILE A 76 -5.25 -0.82 1.75
CA ILE A 76 -4.72 -1.20 3.06
C ILE A 76 -5.32 -0.25 4.08
N ILE A 77 -5.80 -0.81 5.18
CA ILE A 77 -6.42 -0.06 6.25
C ILE A 77 -5.48 -0.08 7.44
N THR A 78 -5.13 1.08 7.93
CA THR A 78 -4.21 1.23 9.06
C THR A 78 -4.77 2.18 10.09
N ASN A 79 -4.41 1.98 11.34
CA ASN A 79 -4.71 2.94 12.40
C ASN A 79 -3.58 3.93 12.61
N THR A 80 -2.56 3.91 11.75
CA THR A 80 -1.44 4.83 11.81
C THR A 80 -1.69 6.00 10.87
N PHE A 81 -1.84 7.19 11.41
CA PHE A 81 -2.16 8.40 10.65
C PHE A 81 -0.90 9.20 10.39
N LYS A 82 -0.19 8.85 9.34
CA LYS A 82 0.97 9.59 8.86
C LYS A 82 1.10 9.41 7.35
N SER A 83 1.79 10.32 6.67
CA SER A 83 1.97 10.21 5.24
C SER A 83 3.03 9.15 4.92
N PRO A 84 2.81 8.35 3.85
CA PRO A 84 3.85 7.44 3.39
C PRO A 84 5.00 8.24 2.77
N LYS A 85 6.22 7.90 3.13
CA LYS A 85 7.41 8.52 2.55
C LYS A 85 8.61 7.61 2.69
N ALA A 86 9.51 7.74 1.73
CA ALA A 86 10.72 6.95 1.73
C ALA A 86 11.67 7.37 2.86
#